data_290f5a3fb8c26eae8f53841549efcfbb
#
_entry.id   290f5a3fb8c26eae8f53841549efcfbb
#
_cell.length_a   1.000
_cell.length_b   1.000
_cell.length_c   1.000
_cell.angle_alpha   90.00
_cell.angle_beta   90.00
_cell.angle_gamma   90.00
#
_symmetry.space_group_name_H-M   'P 1'
#
loop_
_entity.id
_entity.type
_entity.pdbx_description
1 polymer ?
#
loop_
_entity_poly.entity_id
_entity_poly.type
_entity_poly.pdbx_seq_one_letter_code
_entity_poly.pdbx_strand_id
1 'polypeptide(L)'
;MNAEFNFDVIVIGAGHAGCEAANAAARMGAKTCLVTMDMNKIAQMSCNPAIGGIAKGQIAREVDALGGLMGIVTDASAIQFRMLNRSKGPAMWSPRAQCDRARYIQEMRLILENTPNLHIWQDEAREILVESGQITGVRTIWDVVLHARAVVITAGTFLNGLMHIGRSKVEGGRCAEPASKFLTASIEHFGIRKARMKTGTPVRIDKRSVHLEEMGLEPGETDYHRFSYIGPQRKLPQLPCWTCNTNEEVHKILRSGLADSPLYNGQIQSIGPRYCPSIETKLVVFPDRESHPLFLEPEGVETNELYLNGFSSSLPMDIQLQALKQIPCFRDVKLYRPGYAIEYDFFDPTQLKHSLESKKVDGLFFAGQVNGTTGYEEAAGQGLLAGINAALKCSGGEALTLHRDEAYIGVLVDDLVTKGVDEPYRMFTSRAEYRILLRQDNADARLTPISSRLRIATPERTSIWEKKQKNIDEIISFCHNYPIKIDRINAFLEQHNSTPLQRGCKLFDLLVRPELNLSLLSEEIDKLKELIDSFGDKKEEIAEAAEIEMKYSGYIEREKQLAEKMQRLEAIKIKGNFNYEEINSLSTEARQKLTALQPTTLGQASRIPGVSPSDISVLLVLLGR
;
A
#
# COMPACT_ATOMS: atom_id res chain seq x y z
N MET A 1 -34.80 -13.58 16.52
CA MET A 1 -33.58 -12.80 16.29
C MET A 1 -33.96 -11.57 15.49
N ASN A 2 -33.60 -10.38 15.95
CA ASN A 2 -33.92 -9.15 15.24
C ASN A 2 -33.17 -9.12 13.89
N ALA A 3 -33.87 -8.98 12.78
CA ALA A 3 -33.33 -8.96 11.43
C ALA A 3 -32.32 -7.79 11.22
N GLU A 4 -32.32 -6.82 12.11
CA GLU A 4 -31.40 -5.66 12.09
C GLU A 4 -29.95 -6.03 12.34
N PHE A 5 -29.66 -7.10 13.10
CA PHE A 5 -28.31 -7.54 13.45
C PHE A 5 -27.79 -8.72 12.62
N ASN A 6 -28.41 -8.99 11.48
CA ASN A 6 -27.98 -10.01 10.54
C ASN A 6 -27.33 -9.38 9.30
N PHE A 7 -26.08 -9.73 9.06
CA PHE A 7 -25.26 -9.24 7.96
C PHE A 7 -24.71 -10.42 7.14
N ASP A 8 -24.19 -10.15 5.96
CA ASP A 8 -23.38 -11.12 5.21
C ASP A 8 -21.93 -11.03 5.66
N VAL A 9 -21.41 -9.79 5.79
CA VAL A 9 -20.02 -9.51 6.14
C VAL A 9 -19.96 -8.52 7.32
N ILE A 10 -19.12 -8.82 8.31
CA ILE A 10 -18.74 -7.86 9.36
C ILE A 10 -17.26 -7.53 9.18
N VAL A 11 -16.92 -6.25 9.20
CA VAL A 11 -15.54 -5.75 9.18
C VAL A 11 -15.24 -5.10 10.52
N ILE A 12 -14.18 -5.55 11.21
CA ILE A 12 -13.77 -5.05 12.52
C ILE A 12 -12.58 -4.10 12.38
N GLY A 13 -12.82 -2.82 12.68
CA GLY A 13 -11.85 -1.74 12.57
C GLY A 13 -12.03 -0.92 11.30
N ALA A 14 -12.13 0.42 11.46
CA ALA A 14 -12.32 1.36 10.36
C ALA A 14 -11.03 2.12 10.00
N GLY A 15 -9.88 1.43 10.02
CA GLY A 15 -8.64 1.91 9.41
C GLY A 15 -8.69 1.76 7.88
N HIS A 16 -7.58 2.03 7.18
CA HIS A 16 -7.53 1.96 5.72
C HIS A 16 -7.96 0.58 5.18
N ALA A 17 -7.53 -0.50 5.82
CA ALA A 17 -7.97 -1.86 5.45
C ALA A 17 -9.47 -2.06 5.63
N GLY A 18 -10.02 -1.65 6.77
CA GLY A 18 -11.44 -1.83 7.06
C GLY A 18 -12.35 -1.01 6.17
N CYS A 19 -11.98 0.23 5.86
CA CYS A 19 -12.72 1.08 4.92
C CYS A 19 -12.82 0.45 3.53
N GLU A 20 -11.70 -0.06 3.01
CA GLU A 20 -11.66 -0.69 1.70
C GLU A 20 -12.39 -2.04 1.68
N ALA A 21 -12.25 -2.84 2.75
CA ALA A 21 -12.98 -4.11 2.87
C ALA A 21 -14.49 -3.90 2.92
N ALA A 22 -14.95 -2.97 3.74
CA ALA A 22 -16.37 -2.67 3.89
C ALA A 22 -16.98 -2.09 2.59
N ASN A 23 -16.28 -1.15 1.94
CA ASN A 23 -16.69 -0.60 0.66
C ASN A 23 -16.81 -1.70 -0.42
N ALA A 24 -15.79 -2.57 -0.55
CA ALA A 24 -15.80 -3.62 -1.56
C ALA A 24 -16.95 -4.61 -1.34
N ALA A 25 -17.11 -5.12 -0.12
CA ALA A 25 -18.16 -6.06 0.19
C ALA A 25 -19.58 -5.48 -0.04
N ALA A 26 -19.81 -4.24 0.42
CA ALA A 26 -21.09 -3.57 0.25
C ALA A 26 -21.42 -3.29 -1.22
N ARG A 27 -20.44 -2.84 -2.03
CA ARG A 27 -20.63 -2.60 -3.48
C ARG A 27 -20.92 -3.87 -4.25
N MET A 28 -20.39 -5.00 -3.82
CA MET A 28 -20.73 -6.31 -4.39
C MET A 28 -22.14 -6.81 -4.00
N GLY A 29 -22.88 -6.04 -3.20
CA GLY A 29 -24.25 -6.32 -2.79
C GLY A 29 -24.37 -7.07 -1.47
N ALA A 30 -23.27 -7.36 -0.76
CA ALA A 30 -23.31 -7.99 0.56
C ALA A 30 -23.82 -6.97 1.60
N LYS A 31 -24.76 -7.38 2.44
CA LYS A 31 -25.19 -6.60 3.62
C LYS A 31 -24.03 -6.55 4.61
N THR A 32 -23.35 -5.42 4.70
CA THR A 32 -22.07 -5.27 5.38
C THR A 32 -22.20 -4.39 6.62
N CYS A 33 -21.55 -4.79 7.72
CA CYS A 33 -21.42 -3.98 8.93
C CYS A 33 -19.94 -3.64 9.17
N LEU A 34 -19.62 -2.33 9.27
CA LEU A 34 -18.30 -1.83 9.68
C LEU A 34 -18.35 -1.47 11.16
N VAL A 35 -17.68 -2.26 11.99
CA VAL A 35 -17.59 -2.03 13.45
C VAL A 35 -16.34 -1.21 13.75
N THR A 36 -16.52 -0.09 14.44
CA THR A 36 -15.39 0.81 14.83
C THR A 36 -15.60 1.36 16.22
N MET A 37 -14.50 1.53 16.96
CA MET A 37 -14.52 2.12 18.31
C MET A 37 -14.85 3.62 18.28
N ASP A 38 -14.47 4.34 17.21
CA ASP A 38 -14.75 5.77 17.04
C ASP A 38 -14.98 6.13 15.56
N MET A 39 -16.19 6.55 15.25
CA MET A 39 -16.57 6.99 13.90
C MET A 39 -15.85 8.27 13.44
N ASN A 40 -15.33 9.09 14.37
CA ASN A 40 -14.57 10.30 14.06
C ASN A 40 -13.13 10.00 13.67
N LYS A 41 -12.70 8.74 13.73
CA LYS A 41 -11.35 8.26 13.43
C LYS A 41 -11.28 7.33 12.21
N ILE A 42 -12.38 7.24 11.45
CA ILE A 42 -12.44 6.44 10.21
C ILE A 42 -11.29 6.84 9.27
N ALA A 43 -10.51 5.87 8.81
CA ALA A 43 -9.35 6.05 7.94
C ALA A 43 -8.29 7.05 8.44
N GLN A 44 -8.20 7.29 9.75
CA GLN A 44 -7.22 8.23 10.30
C GLN A 44 -5.79 7.81 9.96
N MET A 45 -5.02 8.73 9.40
CA MET A 45 -3.59 8.59 9.17
C MET A 45 -2.84 8.68 10.50
N SER A 46 -2.50 7.53 11.10
CA SER A 46 -1.91 7.45 12.43
C SER A 46 -0.45 7.93 12.50
N CYS A 47 0.27 7.84 11.38
CA CYS A 47 1.66 8.25 11.25
C CYS A 47 1.77 9.51 10.36
N ASN A 48 2.50 9.46 9.25
CA ASN A 48 2.62 10.59 8.33
C ASN A 48 1.30 10.88 7.59
N PRO A 49 0.97 12.15 7.34
CA PRO A 49 -0.24 12.53 6.61
C PRO A 49 -0.01 12.46 5.08
N ALA A 50 0.41 11.31 4.58
CA ALA A 50 0.73 11.14 3.17
C ALA A 50 0.33 9.76 2.63
N ILE A 51 -0.11 9.73 1.38
CA ILE A 51 -0.41 8.51 0.61
C ILE A 51 0.56 8.41 -0.56
N GLY A 52 0.97 7.17 -0.87
CA GLY A 52 1.89 6.89 -1.96
C GLY A 52 3.37 6.90 -1.55
N GLY A 53 4.22 7.05 -2.56
CA GLY A 53 5.65 6.85 -2.42
C GLY A 53 6.12 5.58 -3.13
N ILE A 54 7.40 5.23 -2.99
CA ILE A 54 8.03 4.12 -3.74
C ILE A 54 7.27 2.81 -3.49
N ALA A 55 6.80 2.17 -4.56
CA ALA A 55 5.91 1.01 -4.62
C ALA A 55 4.50 1.25 -4.04
N LYS A 56 4.34 2.15 -3.10
CA LYS A 56 3.07 2.44 -2.43
C LYS A 56 2.12 3.23 -3.32
N GLY A 57 2.64 4.16 -4.13
CA GLY A 57 1.87 4.87 -5.14
C GLY A 57 1.26 3.90 -6.16
N GLN A 58 1.99 2.86 -6.55
CA GLN A 58 1.48 1.79 -7.41
C GLN A 58 0.32 1.04 -6.74
N ILE A 59 0.47 0.64 -5.47
CA ILE A 59 -0.62 -0.02 -4.73
C ILE A 59 -1.85 0.89 -4.62
N ALA A 60 -1.68 2.18 -4.31
CA ALA A 60 -2.80 3.12 -4.22
C ALA A 60 -3.56 3.24 -5.56
N ARG A 61 -2.84 3.24 -6.69
CA ARG A 61 -3.44 3.20 -8.04
C ARG A 61 -4.15 1.88 -8.32
N GLU A 62 -3.62 0.76 -7.84
CA GLU A 62 -4.25 -0.56 -7.96
C GLU A 62 -5.51 -0.69 -7.10
N VAL A 63 -5.48 -0.16 -5.87
CA VAL A 63 -6.67 -0.06 -5.01
C VAL A 63 -7.76 0.74 -5.70
N ASP A 64 -7.42 1.90 -6.29
CA ASP A 64 -8.39 2.70 -7.04
C ASP A 64 -8.94 1.94 -8.26
N ALA A 65 -8.09 1.31 -9.06
CA ALA A 65 -8.49 0.55 -10.25
C ALA A 65 -9.45 -0.61 -9.92
N LEU A 66 -9.27 -1.25 -8.76
CA LEU A 66 -10.18 -2.27 -8.24
C LEU A 66 -11.47 -1.71 -7.64
N GLY A 67 -11.67 -0.38 -7.65
CA GLY A 67 -12.88 0.26 -7.13
C GLY A 67 -12.80 0.69 -5.67
N GLY A 68 -11.59 0.72 -5.09
CA GLY A 68 -11.34 1.24 -3.75
C GLY A 68 -11.46 2.77 -3.67
N LEU A 69 -11.39 3.28 -2.46
CA LEU A 69 -11.65 4.68 -2.11
C LEU A 69 -10.39 5.51 -1.88
N MET A 70 -9.25 4.86 -1.55
CA MET A 70 -8.02 5.56 -1.17
C MET A 70 -7.59 6.60 -2.19
N GLY A 71 -7.62 6.28 -3.49
CA GLY A 71 -7.26 7.21 -4.56
C GLY A 71 -8.17 8.44 -4.60
N ILE A 72 -9.48 8.24 -4.55
CA ILE A 72 -10.50 9.31 -4.57
C ILE A 72 -10.32 10.24 -3.37
N VAL A 73 -10.18 9.68 -2.16
CA VAL A 73 -10.04 10.44 -0.92
C VAL A 73 -8.69 11.17 -0.87
N THR A 74 -7.64 10.57 -1.43
CA THR A 74 -6.34 11.22 -1.57
C THR A 74 -6.45 12.46 -2.45
N ASP A 75 -7.07 12.36 -3.62
CA ASP A 75 -7.24 13.50 -4.52
C ASP A 75 -8.10 14.62 -3.92
N ALA A 76 -9.12 14.26 -3.12
CA ALA A 76 -9.99 15.24 -2.44
C ALA A 76 -9.28 15.97 -1.28
N SER A 77 -8.25 15.37 -0.68
CA SER A 77 -7.56 15.88 0.51
C SER A 77 -6.10 16.28 0.28
N ALA A 78 -5.57 16.10 -0.94
CA ALA A 78 -4.17 16.37 -1.25
C ALA A 78 -3.81 17.86 -1.14
N ILE A 79 -2.75 18.16 -0.36
CA ILE A 79 -2.20 19.50 -0.17
C ILE A 79 -0.79 19.64 -0.76
N GLN A 80 -0.15 18.56 -1.19
CA GLN A 80 1.09 18.58 -1.97
C GLN A 80 1.18 17.30 -2.80
N PHE A 81 1.82 17.39 -3.97
CA PHE A 81 2.07 16.23 -4.84
C PHE A 81 3.53 16.19 -5.31
N ARG A 82 4.06 14.96 -5.43
CA ARG A 82 5.34 14.66 -6.09
C ARG A 82 5.28 13.31 -6.81
N MET A 83 5.84 13.26 -8.02
CA MET A 83 6.11 12.00 -8.71
C MET A 83 7.54 11.55 -8.42
N LEU A 84 7.70 10.60 -7.51
CA LEU A 84 9.02 10.09 -7.13
C LEU A 84 9.63 9.22 -8.23
N ASN A 85 10.96 9.22 -8.32
CA ASN A 85 11.73 8.40 -9.25
C ASN A 85 11.49 8.69 -10.75
N ARG A 86 11.07 9.89 -11.15
CA ARG A 86 10.90 10.25 -12.57
C ARG A 86 12.14 9.93 -13.41
N SER A 87 13.34 10.20 -12.90
CA SER A 87 14.61 9.93 -13.60
C SER A 87 14.95 8.44 -13.80
N LYS A 88 14.21 7.53 -13.11
CA LYS A 88 14.45 6.07 -13.17
C LYS A 88 13.54 5.34 -14.16
N GLY A 89 12.71 6.07 -14.88
CA GLY A 89 11.77 5.53 -15.87
C GLY A 89 10.44 5.06 -15.28
N PRO A 90 9.44 4.79 -16.16
CA PRO A 90 8.02 4.61 -15.79
C PRO A 90 7.76 3.41 -14.89
N ALA A 91 8.57 2.35 -14.96
CA ALA A 91 8.47 1.21 -14.05
C ALA A 91 8.72 1.57 -12.57
N MET A 92 9.37 2.70 -12.32
CA MET A 92 9.76 3.17 -10.98
C MET A 92 8.99 4.42 -10.54
N TRP A 93 8.23 5.05 -11.42
CA TRP A 93 7.43 6.23 -11.10
C TRP A 93 6.44 5.91 -10.01
N SER A 94 6.45 6.73 -8.97
CA SER A 94 5.67 6.46 -7.76
C SER A 94 5.04 7.75 -7.27
N PRO A 95 3.72 7.95 -7.48
CA PRO A 95 3.02 9.14 -7.01
C PRO A 95 3.00 9.18 -5.48
N ARG A 96 3.18 10.39 -4.91
CA ARG A 96 3.05 10.66 -3.49
C ARG A 96 2.28 11.96 -3.29
N ALA A 97 1.25 11.93 -2.46
CA ALA A 97 0.53 13.12 -2.02
C ALA A 97 0.63 13.29 -0.51
N GLN A 98 0.94 14.51 -0.08
CA GLN A 98 0.68 14.96 1.27
C GLN A 98 -0.80 15.30 1.36
N CYS A 99 -1.49 14.89 2.42
CA CYS A 99 -2.92 15.07 2.59
C CYS A 99 -3.24 15.92 3.83
N ASP A 100 -4.33 16.67 3.75
CA ASP A 100 -4.99 17.21 4.93
C ASP A 100 -5.65 16.05 5.69
N ARG A 101 -5.14 15.76 6.89
CA ARG A 101 -5.59 14.62 7.70
C ARG A 101 -7.07 14.72 8.08
N ALA A 102 -7.53 15.90 8.46
CA ALA A 102 -8.92 16.10 8.85
C ALA A 102 -9.86 15.93 7.66
N ARG A 103 -9.49 16.49 6.52
CA ARG A 103 -10.25 16.36 5.28
C ARG A 103 -10.30 14.92 4.79
N TYR A 104 -9.19 14.18 4.88
CA TYR A 104 -9.13 12.75 4.51
C TYR A 104 -10.14 11.91 5.31
N ILE A 105 -10.22 12.12 6.63
CA ILE A 105 -11.20 11.47 7.51
C ILE A 105 -12.62 11.81 7.10
N GLN A 106 -12.92 13.10 6.89
CA GLN A 106 -14.24 13.57 6.52
C GLN A 106 -14.72 12.99 5.18
N GLU A 107 -13.87 13.01 4.16
CA GLU A 107 -14.20 12.48 2.83
C GLU A 107 -14.42 10.96 2.86
N MET A 108 -13.55 10.21 3.53
CA MET A 108 -13.72 8.77 3.66
C MET A 108 -15.02 8.42 4.39
N ARG A 109 -15.29 9.08 5.52
CA ARG A 109 -16.50 8.85 6.29
C ARG A 109 -17.75 9.17 5.49
N LEU A 110 -17.77 10.30 4.79
CA LEU A 110 -18.91 10.71 3.97
C LEU A 110 -19.23 9.68 2.87
N ILE A 111 -18.20 9.16 2.21
CA ILE A 111 -18.38 8.14 1.16
C ILE A 111 -18.94 6.84 1.77
N LEU A 112 -18.40 6.38 2.91
CA LEU A 112 -18.86 5.16 3.55
C LEU A 112 -20.30 5.27 4.08
N GLU A 113 -20.67 6.39 4.69
CA GLU A 113 -22.05 6.64 5.16
C GLU A 113 -23.08 6.65 4.01
N ASN A 114 -22.65 6.99 2.79
CA ASN A 114 -23.49 6.98 1.59
C ASN A 114 -23.33 5.72 0.72
N THR A 115 -22.54 4.73 1.16
CA THR A 115 -22.37 3.48 0.40
C THR A 115 -23.57 2.56 0.63
N PRO A 116 -24.32 2.17 -0.41
CA PRO A 116 -25.43 1.23 -0.27
C PRO A 116 -24.99 -0.08 0.36
N ASN A 117 -25.87 -0.75 1.12
CA ASN A 117 -25.65 -2.00 1.84
C ASN A 117 -24.60 -1.93 2.96
N LEU A 118 -24.04 -0.77 3.27
CA LEU A 118 -23.07 -0.57 4.35
C LEU A 118 -23.74 0.06 5.56
N HIS A 119 -23.61 -0.62 6.71
CA HIS A 119 -23.99 -0.11 8.03
C HIS A 119 -22.72 0.14 8.85
N ILE A 120 -22.62 1.27 9.52
CA ILE A 120 -21.52 1.58 10.42
C ILE A 120 -22.03 1.44 11.85
N TRP A 121 -21.34 0.64 12.66
CA TRP A 121 -21.67 0.37 14.06
C TRP A 121 -20.52 0.83 14.96
N GLN A 122 -20.79 1.81 15.83
CA GLN A 122 -19.77 2.28 16.77
C GLN A 122 -19.81 1.42 18.04
N ASP A 123 -18.84 0.49 18.14
CA ASP A 123 -18.64 -0.37 19.29
C ASP A 123 -17.25 -1.02 19.22
N GLU A 124 -16.85 -1.73 20.28
CA GLU A 124 -15.64 -2.56 20.28
C GLU A 124 -16.04 -4.04 20.12
N ALA A 125 -15.42 -4.72 19.17
CA ALA A 125 -15.54 -6.16 19.00
C ALA A 125 -14.73 -6.88 20.11
N ARG A 126 -15.41 -7.71 20.89
CA ARG A 126 -14.83 -8.45 22.01
C ARG A 126 -14.50 -9.90 21.66
N GLU A 127 -15.36 -10.56 20.88
CA GLU A 127 -15.29 -11.99 20.64
C GLU A 127 -15.78 -12.33 19.24
N ILE A 128 -15.08 -13.25 18.55
CA ILE A 128 -15.60 -13.90 17.34
C ILE A 128 -16.44 -15.11 17.75
N LEU A 129 -17.56 -15.30 17.08
CA LEU A 129 -18.45 -16.44 17.29
C LEU A 129 -18.23 -17.47 16.19
N VAL A 130 -17.93 -18.70 16.58
CA VAL A 130 -17.61 -19.81 15.67
C VAL A 130 -18.41 -21.05 16.07
N GLU A 131 -19.10 -21.65 15.10
CA GLU A 131 -19.81 -22.89 15.26
C GLU A 131 -19.32 -23.90 14.21
N SER A 132 -18.97 -25.11 14.65
CA SER A 132 -18.47 -26.17 13.75
C SER A 132 -17.31 -25.73 12.81
N GLY A 133 -16.45 -24.86 13.30
CA GLY A 133 -15.31 -24.35 12.52
C GLY A 133 -15.63 -23.20 11.52
N GLN A 134 -16.89 -22.74 11.51
CA GLN A 134 -17.35 -21.63 10.67
C GLN A 134 -17.68 -20.40 11.52
N ILE A 135 -17.34 -19.21 11.01
CA ILE A 135 -17.75 -17.95 11.63
C ILE A 135 -19.27 -17.81 11.59
N THR A 136 -19.87 -17.36 12.69
CA THR A 136 -21.32 -17.08 12.78
C THR A 136 -21.61 -15.64 13.21
N GLY A 137 -20.58 -14.90 13.61
CA GLY A 137 -20.74 -13.50 13.97
C GLY A 137 -19.67 -12.97 14.91
N VAL A 138 -20.01 -11.87 15.56
CA VAL A 138 -19.16 -11.12 16.51
C VAL A 138 -20.00 -10.71 17.71
N ARG A 139 -19.43 -10.80 18.91
CA ARG A 139 -19.98 -10.20 20.12
C ARG A 139 -19.20 -8.93 20.44
N THR A 140 -19.92 -7.84 20.73
CA THR A 140 -19.34 -6.56 21.12
C THR A 140 -19.12 -6.46 22.62
N ILE A 141 -18.45 -5.38 23.08
CA ILE A 141 -18.21 -5.14 24.51
C ILE A 141 -19.52 -4.88 25.29
N TRP A 142 -20.56 -4.42 24.62
CA TRP A 142 -21.89 -4.24 25.19
C TRP A 142 -22.77 -5.51 25.11
N ASP A 143 -22.16 -6.67 24.86
CA ASP A 143 -22.82 -7.97 24.67
C ASP A 143 -23.83 -8.02 23.51
N VAL A 144 -23.75 -7.05 22.57
CA VAL A 144 -24.54 -7.11 21.33
C VAL A 144 -23.96 -8.19 20.41
N VAL A 145 -24.81 -9.10 19.94
CA VAL A 145 -24.41 -10.13 18.98
C VAL A 145 -24.80 -9.70 17.58
N LEU A 146 -23.78 -9.52 16.73
CA LEU A 146 -23.90 -9.25 15.31
C LEU A 146 -23.65 -10.56 14.56
N HIS A 147 -24.63 -11.05 13.81
CA HIS A 147 -24.51 -12.30 13.05
C HIS A 147 -23.95 -12.03 11.64
N ALA A 148 -23.02 -12.89 11.18
CA ALA A 148 -22.51 -12.82 9.82
C ALA A 148 -21.92 -14.17 9.37
N ARG A 149 -21.87 -14.36 8.04
CA ARG A 149 -21.24 -15.53 7.41
C ARG A 149 -19.76 -15.32 7.12
N ALA A 150 -19.29 -14.06 7.14
CA ALA A 150 -17.88 -13.73 7.01
C ALA A 150 -17.52 -12.56 7.94
N VAL A 151 -16.31 -12.61 8.52
CA VAL A 151 -15.75 -11.57 9.38
C VAL A 151 -14.34 -11.22 8.89
N VAL A 152 -14.05 -9.93 8.75
CA VAL A 152 -12.74 -9.40 8.35
C VAL A 152 -12.12 -8.64 9.52
N ILE A 153 -10.97 -9.09 10.02
CA ILE A 153 -10.23 -8.45 11.12
C ILE A 153 -9.25 -7.45 10.55
N THR A 154 -9.41 -6.16 10.90
CA THR A 154 -8.56 -5.05 10.43
C THR A 154 -8.16 -4.10 11.57
N ALA A 155 -7.87 -4.65 12.75
CA ALA A 155 -7.74 -3.92 14.01
C ALA A 155 -6.46 -3.06 14.17
N GLY A 156 -5.57 -3.00 13.16
CA GLY A 156 -4.41 -2.12 13.16
C GLY A 156 -3.46 -2.37 14.34
N THR A 157 -3.13 -1.29 15.09
CA THR A 157 -2.26 -1.34 16.28
C THR A 157 -3.03 -1.49 17.60
N PHE A 158 -4.33 -1.80 17.54
CA PHE A 158 -5.19 -1.75 18.73
C PHE A 158 -5.19 -3.04 19.55
N LEU A 159 -4.90 -4.20 18.95
CA LEU A 159 -4.90 -5.49 19.65
C LEU A 159 -3.80 -5.54 20.70
N ASN A 160 -4.19 -5.50 21.98
CA ASN A 160 -3.28 -5.41 23.12
C ASN A 160 -2.22 -4.32 22.93
N GLY A 161 -2.63 -3.17 22.35
CA GLY A 161 -1.77 -2.04 22.07
C GLY A 161 -1.13 -1.47 23.33
N LEU A 162 0.19 -1.26 23.29
CA LEU A 162 0.98 -0.72 24.41
C LEU A 162 1.96 0.32 23.91
N MET A 163 1.76 1.56 24.33
CA MET A 163 2.62 2.69 23.95
C MET A 163 3.75 2.86 24.95
N HIS A 164 4.94 3.26 24.46
CA HIS A 164 6.14 3.47 25.25
C HIS A 164 6.75 4.83 24.97
N ILE A 165 7.07 5.57 26.03
CA ILE A 165 7.85 6.82 26.03
C ILE A 165 8.85 6.73 27.18
N GLY A 166 10.13 6.57 26.89
CA GLY A 166 11.13 6.26 27.89
C GLY A 166 10.73 5.01 28.69
N ARG A 167 10.72 5.10 30.01
CA ARG A 167 10.30 4.00 30.89
C ARG A 167 8.79 3.90 31.08
N SER A 168 8.03 4.92 30.65
CA SER A 168 6.57 4.95 30.82
C SER A 168 5.87 4.05 29.81
N LYS A 169 4.82 3.34 30.29
CA LYS A 169 3.97 2.47 29.47
C LYS A 169 2.51 2.89 29.63
N VAL A 170 1.81 3.02 28.51
CA VAL A 170 0.39 3.35 28.50
C VAL A 170 -0.32 2.41 27.54
N GLU A 171 -1.36 1.71 28.03
CA GLU A 171 -2.22 0.90 27.20
C GLU A 171 -3.00 1.78 26.22
N GLY A 172 -3.02 1.41 24.96
CA GLY A 172 -3.72 2.13 23.91
C GLY A 172 -3.27 1.70 22.52
N GLY A 173 -4.16 1.80 21.56
CA GLY A 173 -3.85 1.52 20.15
C GLY A 173 -3.19 2.72 19.46
N ARG A 174 -3.44 3.92 19.99
CA ARG A 174 -2.94 5.22 19.54
C ARG A 174 -3.00 6.20 20.71
N CYS A 175 -2.26 7.32 20.63
CA CYS A 175 -2.28 8.33 21.68
C CYS A 175 -3.71 8.79 21.98
N ALA A 176 -4.11 8.69 23.26
CA ALA A 176 -5.45 8.98 23.78
C ALA A 176 -6.59 8.08 23.23
N GLU A 177 -6.28 6.92 22.69
CA GLU A 177 -7.27 5.94 22.22
C GLU A 177 -7.03 4.58 22.91
N PRO A 178 -8.09 3.91 23.43
CA PRO A 178 -7.94 2.68 24.20
C PRO A 178 -7.42 1.51 23.32
N ALA A 179 -6.85 0.50 23.98
CA ALA A 179 -6.49 -0.76 23.34
C ALA A 179 -7.68 -1.72 23.35
N SER A 180 -7.78 -2.59 22.33
CA SER A 180 -8.69 -3.73 22.33
C SER A 180 -8.02 -4.93 23.00
N LYS A 181 -8.58 -5.40 24.11
CA LYS A 181 -7.93 -6.39 24.99
C LYS A 181 -8.46 -7.83 24.85
N PHE A 182 -9.67 -8.00 24.36
CA PHE A 182 -10.34 -9.30 24.41
C PHE A 182 -10.28 -10.07 23.10
N LEU A 183 -10.32 -9.37 21.97
CA LEU A 183 -10.49 -9.99 20.65
C LEU A 183 -9.34 -10.94 20.30
N THR A 184 -8.09 -10.60 20.68
CA THR A 184 -6.95 -11.50 20.43
C THR A 184 -7.11 -12.85 21.08
N ALA A 185 -7.49 -12.90 22.36
CA ALA A 185 -7.67 -14.15 23.09
C ALA A 185 -8.78 -15.01 22.48
N SER A 186 -9.86 -14.37 22.03
CA SER A 186 -10.95 -15.05 21.31
C SER A 186 -10.47 -15.70 20.00
N ILE A 187 -9.60 -15.02 19.24
CA ILE A 187 -9.03 -15.55 17.99
C ILE A 187 -8.03 -16.69 18.27
N GLU A 188 -7.17 -16.55 19.29
CA GLU A 188 -6.20 -17.57 19.68
C GLU A 188 -6.87 -18.88 20.14
N HIS A 189 -8.07 -18.80 20.73
CA HIS A 189 -8.85 -19.96 21.16
C HIS A 189 -9.06 -20.97 20.01
N PHE A 190 -9.14 -20.51 18.77
CA PHE A 190 -9.26 -21.35 17.58
C PHE A 190 -7.91 -21.78 17.00
N GLY A 191 -6.83 -21.66 17.76
CA GLY A 191 -5.48 -22.10 17.40
C GLY A 191 -4.76 -21.21 16.38
N ILE A 192 -5.24 -19.99 16.14
CA ILE A 192 -4.56 -19.01 15.27
C ILE A 192 -3.41 -18.40 16.06
N ARG A 193 -2.17 -18.57 15.55
CA ARG A 193 -0.95 -18.10 16.22
C ARG A 193 -0.81 -16.61 16.07
N LYS A 194 -0.47 -15.94 17.17
CA LYS A 194 -0.08 -14.53 17.21
C LYS A 194 1.38 -14.35 17.56
N ALA A 195 1.89 -13.15 17.31
CA ALA A 195 3.11 -12.63 17.86
C ALA A 195 2.98 -11.10 18.09
N ARG A 196 4.04 -10.43 18.49
CA ARG A 196 4.03 -8.98 18.70
C ARG A 196 4.96 -8.29 17.72
N MET A 197 4.51 -7.15 17.20
CA MET A 197 5.30 -6.23 16.42
C MET A 197 5.34 -4.84 17.04
N LYS A 198 6.32 -4.07 16.64
CA LYS A 198 6.51 -2.68 17.10
C LYS A 198 6.54 -1.74 15.90
N THR A 199 5.88 -0.61 16.04
CA THR A 199 6.09 0.56 15.19
C THR A 199 6.26 1.81 16.04
N GLY A 200 6.38 2.99 15.41
CA GLY A 200 6.53 4.25 16.15
C GLY A 200 6.06 5.45 15.34
N THR A 201 5.93 6.56 16.00
CA THR A 201 5.56 7.84 15.41
C THR A 201 6.44 8.95 15.97
N PRO A 202 6.77 10.00 15.18
CA PRO A 202 7.53 11.15 15.67
C PRO A 202 6.63 12.15 16.43
N VAL A 203 7.28 13.14 16.96
CA VAL A 203 6.65 14.31 17.59
C VAL A 203 5.70 15.04 16.66
N ARG A 204 4.73 15.75 17.24
CA ARG A 204 3.93 16.77 16.55
C ARG A 204 4.31 18.14 17.08
N ILE A 205 4.58 19.08 16.18
CA ILE A 205 5.16 20.38 16.44
C ILE A 205 4.15 21.48 16.18
N ASP A 206 4.13 22.51 17.02
CA ASP A 206 3.37 23.74 16.80
C ASP A 206 4.13 24.63 15.80
N LYS A 207 3.57 24.82 14.61
CA LYS A 207 4.13 25.65 13.52
C LYS A 207 4.54 27.05 13.97
N ARG A 208 3.80 27.65 14.91
CA ARG A 208 4.05 29.01 15.44
C ARG A 208 5.35 29.11 16.26
N SER A 209 5.93 27.97 16.62
CA SER A 209 7.18 27.87 17.40
C SER A 209 8.39 27.46 16.56
N VAL A 210 8.26 27.46 15.24
CA VAL A 210 9.30 27.03 14.30
C VAL A 210 9.75 28.22 13.44
N HIS A 211 11.06 28.36 13.28
CA HIS A 211 11.68 29.34 12.40
C HIS A 211 11.79 28.78 10.98
N LEU A 212 10.68 28.82 10.24
CA LEU A 212 10.57 28.21 8.90
C LEU A 212 11.51 28.86 7.86
N GLU A 213 11.86 30.14 8.07
CA GLU A 213 12.81 30.89 7.26
C GLU A 213 14.26 30.32 7.28
N GLU A 214 14.58 29.53 8.30
CA GLU A 214 15.87 28.86 8.47
C GLU A 214 15.90 27.44 7.89
N MET A 215 14.81 27.01 7.23
CA MET A 215 14.65 25.66 6.69
C MET A 215 14.71 25.66 5.15
N GLY A 216 15.10 24.52 4.59
CA GLY A 216 14.97 24.30 3.15
C GLY A 216 13.50 24.16 2.75
N LEU A 217 13.08 24.89 1.71
CA LEU A 217 11.71 24.86 1.21
C LEU A 217 11.53 23.77 0.15
N GLU A 218 10.49 22.95 0.31
CA GLU A 218 10.08 21.89 -0.61
C GLU A 218 8.65 22.16 -1.11
N PRO A 219 8.49 22.90 -2.23
CA PRO A 219 7.18 23.39 -2.67
C PRO A 219 6.26 22.31 -3.26
N GLY A 220 6.80 21.14 -3.58
CA GLY A 220 6.08 20.11 -4.35
C GLY A 220 6.10 20.39 -5.87
N GLU A 221 5.45 19.55 -6.64
CA GLU A 221 5.33 19.69 -8.09
C GLU A 221 4.03 20.42 -8.47
N THR A 222 4.09 21.27 -9.47
CA THR A 222 2.92 21.97 -10.03
C THR A 222 2.09 21.06 -10.92
N ASP A 223 2.74 20.08 -11.52
CA ASP A 223 2.15 19.05 -12.38
C ASP A 223 1.54 17.95 -11.50
N TYR A 224 0.22 17.96 -11.37
CA TYR A 224 -0.52 17.05 -10.49
C TYR A 224 -1.05 15.85 -11.25
N HIS A 225 -0.47 14.68 -10.98
CA HIS A 225 -1.00 13.39 -11.42
C HIS A 225 -1.98 12.84 -10.37
N ARG A 226 -3.21 12.60 -10.76
CA ARG A 226 -4.25 12.07 -9.87
C ARG A 226 -3.96 10.65 -9.41
N PHE A 227 -4.36 10.34 -8.19
CA PHE A 227 -4.38 8.96 -7.69
C PHE A 227 -5.57 8.18 -8.21
N SER A 228 -6.72 8.82 -8.34
CA SER A 228 -7.93 8.19 -8.87
C SER A 228 -8.11 8.44 -10.37
N TYR A 229 -8.57 7.40 -11.06
CA TYR A 229 -8.98 7.51 -12.46
C TYR A 229 -10.31 8.24 -12.65
N ILE A 230 -11.14 8.35 -11.58
CA ILE A 230 -12.48 8.95 -11.61
C ILE A 230 -12.67 10.09 -10.60
N GLY A 231 -11.72 10.32 -9.72
CA GLY A 231 -11.83 11.28 -8.62
C GLY A 231 -12.02 12.73 -9.09
N PRO A 232 -12.50 13.61 -8.19
CA PRO A 232 -12.61 15.03 -8.46
C PRO A 232 -11.25 15.66 -8.72
N GLN A 233 -11.25 16.83 -9.38
CA GLN A 233 -10.04 17.65 -9.43
C GLN A 233 -9.67 18.08 -8.00
N ARG A 234 -8.37 18.22 -7.74
CA ARG A 234 -7.84 18.74 -6.49
C ARG A 234 -8.47 20.10 -6.17
N LYS A 235 -8.98 20.25 -4.95
CA LYS A 235 -9.66 21.47 -4.49
C LYS A 235 -8.84 22.26 -3.47
N LEU A 236 -7.88 21.63 -2.79
CA LEU A 236 -7.12 22.26 -1.73
C LEU A 236 -5.87 22.97 -2.27
N PRO A 237 -5.43 24.07 -1.62
CA PRO A 237 -4.20 24.74 -1.99
C PRO A 237 -2.98 23.85 -1.78
N GLN A 238 -1.95 24.03 -2.60
CA GLN A 238 -0.68 23.35 -2.40
C GLN A 238 0.09 24.03 -1.25
N LEU A 239 0.53 23.24 -0.29
CA LEU A 239 1.36 23.66 0.81
C LEU A 239 2.78 23.11 0.65
N PRO A 240 3.82 23.87 1.01
CA PRO A 240 5.17 23.34 1.05
C PRO A 240 5.40 22.42 2.25
N CYS A 241 6.40 21.56 2.13
CA CYS A 241 7.09 20.96 3.26
C CYS A 241 8.41 21.68 3.48
N TRP A 242 9.08 21.42 4.61
CA TRP A 242 10.36 22.01 4.92
C TRP A 242 11.37 20.94 5.32
N THR A 243 12.65 21.21 5.09
CA THR A 243 13.75 20.29 5.39
C THR A 243 14.74 20.92 6.35
N CYS A 244 15.27 20.13 7.24
CA CYS A 244 16.43 20.43 8.06
C CYS A 244 17.21 19.14 8.37
N ASN A 245 18.28 19.27 9.11
CA ASN A 245 19.09 18.12 9.50
C ASN A 245 19.33 18.13 11.01
N THR A 246 19.54 16.95 11.61
CA THR A 246 20.14 16.82 12.93
C THR A 246 21.61 17.23 12.87
N ASN A 247 22.22 17.46 14.03
CA ASN A 247 23.63 17.78 14.19
C ASN A 247 24.25 16.98 15.35
N GLU A 248 25.53 17.14 15.61
CA GLU A 248 26.26 16.38 16.61
C GLU A 248 25.71 16.58 18.04
N GLU A 249 25.32 17.82 18.40
CA GLU A 249 24.73 18.11 19.73
C GLU A 249 23.39 17.41 19.91
N VAL A 250 22.55 17.39 18.86
CA VAL A 250 21.32 16.57 18.84
C VAL A 250 21.64 15.12 19.12
N HIS A 251 22.65 14.55 18.42
CA HIS A 251 23.02 13.15 18.56
C HIS A 251 23.55 12.84 19.95
N LYS A 252 24.34 13.72 20.54
CA LYS A 252 24.86 13.60 21.91
C LYS A 252 23.75 13.52 22.97
N ILE A 253 22.76 14.41 22.85
CA ILE A 253 21.60 14.40 23.76
C ILE A 253 20.77 13.12 23.57
N LEU A 254 20.47 12.74 22.33
CA LEU A 254 19.72 11.50 22.07
C LEU A 254 20.44 10.26 22.59
N ARG A 255 21.78 10.18 22.44
CA ARG A 255 22.59 9.08 22.97
C ARG A 255 22.56 9.02 24.48
N SER A 256 22.51 10.15 25.19
CA SER A 256 22.40 10.17 26.67
C SER A 256 21.12 9.53 27.18
N GLY A 257 20.04 9.50 26.36
CA GLY A 257 18.77 8.90 26.73
C GLY A 257 18.64 7.41 26.36
N LEU A 258 19.64 6.79 25.72
CA LEU A 258 19.53 5.39 25.22
C LEU A 258 19.28 4.37 26.34
N ALA A 259 19.81 4.58 27.54
CA ALA A 259 19.57 3.72 28.70
C ALA A 259 18.09 3.68 29.14
N ASP A 260 17.34 4.74 28.82
CA ASP A 260 15.91 4.84 29.10
C ASP A 260 15.03 4.54 27.88
N SER A 261 15.63 4.24 26.73
CA SER A 261 14.89 3.82 25.55
C SER A 261 14.29 2.44 25.74
N PRO A 262 12.98 2.25 25.51
CA PRO A 262 12.34 0.94 25.61
C PRO A 262 12.89 -0.08 24.61
N LEU A 263 13.53 0.38 23.54
CA LEU A 263 14.20 -0.46 22.54
C LEU A 263 15.52 -1.06 23.03
N TYR A 264 16.21 -0.37 23.96
CA TYR A 264 17.56 -0.73 24.43
C TYR A 264 17.61 -1.15 25.89
N ASN A 265 16.56 -0.86 26.68
CA ASN A 265 16.46 -1.27 28.09
C ASN A 265 15.77 -2.62 28.30
N GLY A 266 15.43 -3.35 27.22
CA GLY A 266 14.79 -4.67 27.26
C GLY A 266 13.27 -4.67 27.46
N GLN A 267 12.63 -3.51 27.50
CA GLN A 267 11.16 -3.41 27.62
C GLN A 267 10.45 -3.89 26.35
N ILE A 268 10.96 -3.53 25.17
CA ILE A 268 10.48 -3.97 23.87
C ILE A 268 11.40 -5.07 23.36
N GLN A 269 10.83 -6.26 23.18
CA GLN A 269 11.54 -7.43 22.60
C GLN A 269 11.11 -7.69 21.16
N SER A 270 10.00 -7.07 20.73
CA SER A 270 9.48 -7.20 19.37
C SER A 270 10.33 -6.43 18.34
N ILE A 271 10.40 -6.94 17.13
CA ILE A 271 11.18 -6.35 16.04
C ILE A 271 10.41 -5.17 15.45
N GLY A 272 11.11 -4.04 15.28
CA GLY A 272 10.59 -2.85 14.62
C GLY A 272 10.87 -2.82 13.11
N PRO A 273 10.23 -1.90 12.36
CA PRO A 273 10.39 -1.82 10.91
C PRO A 273 11.79 -1.37 10.50
N ARG A 274 12.46 -2.15 9.66
CA ARG A 274 13.82 -1.92 9.14
C ARG A 274 13.96 -0.59 8.37
N TYR A 275 12.93 -0.21 7.62
CA TYR A 275 12.97 0.93 6.70
C TYR A 275 12.34 2.22 7.23
N CYS A 276 11.91 2.22 8.50
CA CYS A 276 11.51 3.41 9.23
C CYS A 276 12.04 3.31 10.67
N PRO A 277 13.38 3.25 10.82
CA PRO A 277 13.97 3.16 12.15
C PRO A 277 13.70 4.45 12.91
N SER A 278 13.58 4.33 14.23
CA SER A 278 13.56 5.50 15.11
C SER A 278 14.90 6.25 15.03
N ILE A 279 14.92 7.50 15.46
CA ILE A 279 16.15 8.30 15.40
C ILE A 279 17.24 7.69 16.28
N GLU A 280 16.90 7.14 17.44
CA GLU A 280 17.83 6.42 18.30
C GLU A 280 18.40 5.17 17.62
N THR A 281 17.62 4.44 16.85
CA THR A 281 18.09 3.28 16.06
C THR A 281 19.07 3.73 14.97
N LYS A 282 18.80 4.85 14.29
CA LYS A 282 19.73 5.41 13.30
C LYS A 282 21.08 5.73 13.91
N LEU A 283 21.10 6.30 15.12
CA LEU A 283 22.34 6.66 15.83
C LEU A 283 23.16 5.44 16.28
N VAL A 284 22.51 4.32 16.55
CA VAL A 284 23.18 3.06 16.91
C VAL A 284 23.70 2.33 15.68
N VAL A 285 22.89 2.26 14.60
CA VAL A 285 23.25 1.54 13.36
C VAL A 285 24.25 2.31 12.51
N PHE A 286 24.19 3.64 12.53
CA PHE A 286 25.05 4.54 11.76
C PHE A 286 25.78 5.55 12.66
N PRO A 287 26.66 5.08 13.58
CA PRO A 287 27.27 5.92 14.61
C PRO A 287 28.15 7.04 14.05
N ASP A 288 28.74 6.85 12.87
CA ASP A 288 29.67 7.78 12.22
C ASP A 288 28.95 8.86 11.38
N ARG A 289 27.62 8.80 11.27
CA ARG A 289 26.89 9.83 10.56
C ARG A 289 26.74 11.09 11.41
N GLU A 290 27.24 12.21 10.92
CA GLU A 290 27.19 13.51 11.59
C GLU A 290 25.79 14.13 11.58
N SER A 291 24.92 13.76 10.60
CA SER A 291 23.58 14.31 10.47
C SER A 291 22.59 13.33 9.83
N HIS A 292 21.32 13.51 10.16
CA HIS A 292 20.20 12.81 9.53
C HIS A 292 19.17 13.81 9.01
N PRO A 293 18.65 13.64 7.77
CA PRO A 293 17.64 14.53 7.22
C PRO A 293 16.30 14.37 7.94
N LEU A 294 15.64 15.50 8.14
CA LEU A 294 14.31 15.64 8.72
C LEU A 294 13.41 16.40 7.74
N PHE A 295 12.15 16.00 7.65
CA PHE A 295 11.14 16.66 6.85
C PHE A 295 9.99 17.11 7.76
N LEU A 296 9.68 18.39 7.72
CA LEU A 296 8.58 18.97 8.46
C LEU A 296 7.37 19.09 7.51
N GLU A 297 6.34 18.32 7.79
CA GLU A 297 5.19 18.10 6.91
C GLU A 297 3.91 18.67 7.56
N PRO A 298 3.12 19.52 6.86
CA PRO A 298 1.85 20.03 7.40
C PRO A 298 0.83 18.89 7.54
N GLU A 299 0.11 18.89 8.67
CA GLU A 299 -0.97 17.93 8.95
C GLU A 299 -2.31 18.35 8.28
N GLY A 300 -2.41 19.58 7.78
CA GLY A 300 -3.58 20.10 7.10
C GLY A 300 -3.48 21.59 6.79
N VAL A 301 -4.51 22.10 6.11
CA VAL A 301 -4.59 23.51 5.68
C VAL A 301 -4.92 24.44 6.85
N GLU A 302 -5.86 24.03 7.71
CA GLU A 302 -6.41 24.85 8.79
C GLU A 302 -5.90 24.44 10.17
N THR A 303 -4.63 23.96 10.25
CA THR A 303 -4.00 23.58 11.50
C THR A 303 -2.56 24.08 11.59
N ASN A 304 -2.12 24.35 12.80
CA ASN A 304 -0.70 24.63 13.09
C ASN A 304 0.08 23.37 13.46
N GLU A 305 -0.54 22.18 13.33
CA GLU A 305 0.14 20.92 13.63
C GLU A 305 1.05 20.52 12.47
N LEU A 306 2.32 20.25 12.78
CA LEU A 306 3.32 19.76 11.85
C LEU A 306 3.84 18.39 12.29
N TYR A 307 4.04 17.49 11.33
CA TYR A 307 4.62 16.17 11.51
C TYR A 307 6.11 16.21 11.19
N LEU A 308 6.97 15.77 12.11
CA LEU A 308 8.42 15.74 11.90
C LEU A 308 8.89 14.37 11.40
N ASN A 309 8.83 14.14 10.10
CA ASN A 309 9.29 12.92 9.48
C ASN A 309 10.81 12.76 9.65
N GLY A 310 11.24 11.54 9.98
CA GLY A 310 12.66 11.23 10.23
C GLY A 310 13.07 11.26 11.70
N PHE A 311 12.24 11.85 12.61
CA PHE A 311 12.48 11.95 14.04
C PHE A 311 11.49 11.08 14.85
N SER A 312 11.15 9.88 14.38
CA SER A 312 10.42 8.92 15.22
C SER A 312 11.28 8.52 16.41
N SER A 313 10.73 8.60 17.59
CA SER A 313 11.48 8.32 18.84
C SER A 313 10.57 7.74 19.92
N SER A 314 11.16 6.92 20.78
CA SER A 314 10.54 6.44 22.02
C SER A 314 11.33 6.82 23.26
N LEU A 315 12.32 7.69 23.13
CA LEU A 315 13.08 8.26 24.24
C LEU A 315 12.19 9.06 25.18
N PRO A 316 12.62 9.33 26.42
CA PRO A 316 11.92 10.24 27.33
C PRO A 316 11.59 11.57 26.66
N MET A 317 10.43 12.16 27.00
CA MET A 317 9.93 13.37 26.36
C MET A 317 10.87 14.57 26.50
N ASP A 318 11.51 14.70 27.66
CA ASP A 318 12.50 15.76 27.95
C ASP A 318 13.75 15.63 27.06
N ILE A 319 14.24 14.42 26.82
CA ILE A 319 15.34 14.14 25.89
C ILE A 319 14.93 14.50 24.44
N GLN A 320 13.72 14.12 24.02
CA GLN A 320 13.23 14.48 22.68
C GLN A 320 13.18 15.99 22.50
N LEU A 321 12.64 16.72 23.48
CA LEU A 321 12.52 18.18 23.43
C LEU A 321 13.90 18.88 23.50
N GLN A 322 14.79 18.44 24.39
CA GLN A 322 16.14 19.01 24.51
C GLN A 322 16.94 18.81 23.21
N ALA A 323 16.86 17.63 22.61
CA ALA A 323 17.52 17.34 21.34
C ALA A 323 17.00 18.23 20.20
N LEU A 324 15.69 18.39 20.08
CA LEU A 324 15.09 19.24 19.05
C LEU A 324 15.53 20.70 19.19
N LYS A 325 15.64 21.23 20.41
CA LYS A 325 16.08 22.62 20.66
C LYS A 325 17.52 22.90 20.21
N GLN A 326 18.33 21.88 19.95
CA GLN A 326 19.68 22.06 19.40
C GLN A 326 19.69 22.23 17.86
N ILE A 327 18.55 22.10 17.21
CA ILE A 327 18.41 22.42 15.78
C ILE A 327 18.00 23.90 15.69
N PRO A 328 18.73 24.76 14.98
CA PRO A 328 18.48 26.21 14.97
C PRO A 328 17.03 26.59 14.73
N CYS A 329 16.40 26.04 13.70
CA CYS A 329 14.99 26.31 13.37
C CYS A 329 13.99 25.84 14.45
N PHE A 330 14.40 25.00 15.41
CA PHE A 330 13.58 24.46 16.50
C PHE A 330 13.98 24.97 17.89
N ARG A 331 14.81 26.01 18.03
CA ARG A 331 15.25 26.54 19.32
C ARG A 331 14.12 26.91 20.28
N ASP A 332 12.98 27.38 19.75
CA ASP A 332 11.78 27.76 20.51
C ASP A 332 10.64 26.73 20.39
N VAL A 333 10.94 25.52 19.91
CA VAL A 333 9.94 24.51 19.57
C VAL A 333 9.01 24.16 20.73
N LYS A 334 7.71 24.07 20.41
CA LYS A 334 6.65 23.55 21.29
C LYS A 334 6.06 22.30 20.65
N LEU A 335 5.83 21.29 21.47
CA LEU A 335 5.26 20.03 21.04
C LEU A 335 3.78 19.97 21.40
N TYR A 336 2.94 19.54 20.46
CA TYR A 336 1.56 19.12 20.76
C TYR A 336 1.54 17.71 21.39
N ARG A 337 2.43 16.81 20.97
CA ARG A 337 2.63 15.48 21.56
C ARG A 337 4.00 14.92 21.24
N PRO A 338 4.57 14.10 22.15
CA PRO A 338 5.85 13.44 21.93
C PRO A 338 5.76 12.34 20.88
N GLY A 339 6.92 11.91 20.38
CA GLY A 339 7.09 10.63 19.70
C GLY A 339 6.93 9.48 20.69
N TYR A 340 6.45 8.34 20.20
CA TYR A 340 6.33 7.11 20.99
C TYR A 340 6.50 5.86 20.13
N ALA A 341 6.90 4.76 20.76
CA ALA A 341 6.78 3.43 20.18
C ALA A 341 5.45 2.79 20.59
N ILE A 342 4.91 1.95 19.74
CA ILE A 342 3.73 1.14 20.05
C ILE A 342 3.99 -0.32 19.71
N GLU A 343 3.73 -1.22 20.66
CA GLU A 343 3.65 -2.66 20.46
C GLU A 343 2.19 -3.10 20.35
N TYR A 344 1.95 -4.09 19.50
CA TYR A 344 0.61 -4.61 19.26
C TYR A 344 0.68 -6.06 18.80
N ASP A 345 -0.42 -6.81 18.95
CA ASP A 345 -0.51 -8.17 18.47
C ASP A 345 -0.77 -8.20 16.95
N PHE A 346 -0.11 -9.14 16.26
CA PHE A 346 -0.39 -9.50 14.89
C PHE A 346 -0.50 -11.02 14.76
N PHE A 347 -1.10 -11.50 13.69
CA PHE A 347 -1.25 -12.91 13.40
C PHE A 347 -0.33 -13.33 12.26
N ASP A 348 0.34 -14.46 12.40
CA ASP A 348 1.26 -14.99 11.38
C ASP A 348 0.49 -15.21 10.06
N PRO A 349 0.82 -14.45 8.99
CA PRO A 349 0.07 -14.49 7.73
C PRO A 349 0.23 -15.80 6.96
N THR A 350 1.20 -16.65 7.30
CA THR A 350 1.32 -17.99 6.70
C THR A 350 0.14 -18.90 7.02
N GLN A 351 -0.67 -18.54 8.03
CA GLN A 351 -1.92 -19.21 8.39
C GLN A 351 -3.11 -18.82 7.49
N LEU A 352 -2.88 -17.93 6.52
CA LEU A 352 -3.90 -17.46 5.58
C LEU A 352 -3.74 -18.11 4.21
N LYS A 353 -4.87 -18.23 3.51
CA LYS A 353 -4.92 -18.52 2.07
C LYS A 353 -4.57 -17.25 1.29
N HIS A 354 -4.31 -17.34 -0.02
CA HIS A 354 -4.11 -16.17 -0.89
C HIS A 354 -5.34 -15.25 -0.99
N SER A 355 -6.51 -15.74 -0.61
CA SER A 355 -7.74 -14.96 -0.43
C SER A 355 -7.75 -14.12 0.85
N LEU A 356 -6.71 -14.23 1.69
CA LEU A 356 -6.61 -13.70 3.07
C LEU A 356 -7.59 -14.33 4.07
N GLU A 357 -8.24 -15.43 3.70
CA GLU A 357 -9.06 -16.25 4.60
C GLU A 357 -8.17 -17.15 5.47
N SER A 358 -8.55 -17.31 6.72
CA SER A 358 -7.90 -18.25 7.64
C SER A 358 -7.96 -19.70 7.12
N LYS A 359 -6.86 -20.44 7.28
CA LYS A 359 -6.83 -21.89 7.02
C LYS A 359 -7.52 -22.71 8.12
N LYS A 360 -7.85 -22.08 9.27
CA LYS A 360 -8.38 -22.77 10.47
C LYS A 360 -9.84 -22.49 10.75
N VAL A 361 -10.32 -21.29 10.48
CA VAL A 361 -11.72 -20.88 10.71
C VAL A 361 -12.28 -20.41 9.38
N ASP A 362 -13.30 -21.10 8.92
CA ASP A 362 -13.97 -20.79 7.65
C ASP A 362 -14.76 -19.48 7.75
N GLY A 363 -14.63 -18.60 6.77
CA GLY A 363 -15.26 -17.27 6.78
C GLY A 363 -14.55 -16.20 7.61
N LEU A 364 -13.39 -16.49 8.22
CA LEU A 364 -12.60 -15.52 8.96
C LEU A 364 -11.44 -15.02 8.11
N PHE A 365 -11.37 -13.70 7.88
CA PHE A 365 -10.36 -13.03 7.07
C PHE A 365 -9.53 -12.06 7.91
N PHE A 366 -8.28 -11.81 7.48
CA PHE A 366 -7.40 -10.85 8.13
C PHE A 366 -6.78 -9.90 7.09
N ALA A 367 -6.72 -8.61 7.39
CA ALA A 367 -6.14 -7.63 6.47
C ALA A 367 -5.45 -6.47 7.19
N GLY A 368 -4.39 -5.98 6.57
CA GLY A 368 -3.65 -4.82 7.04
C GLY A 368 -2.61 -5.17 8.11
N GLN A 369 -2.47 -4.31 9.10
CA GLN A 369 -1.38 -4.38 10.07
C GLN A 369 -1.42 -5.63 10.96
N VAL A 370 -2.59 -6.21 11.15
CA VAL A 370 -2.77 -7.49 11.86
C VAL A 370 -2.11 -8.68 11.17
N ASN A 371 -1.70 -8.54 9.90
CA ASN A 371 -0.91 -9.50 9.13
C ASN A 371 0.59 -9.19 9.17
N GLY A 372 1.04 -8.30 10.06
CA GLY A 372 2.45 -7.92 10.18
C GLY A 372 2.95 -6.95 9.12
N THR A 373 2.08 -6.21 8.45
CA THR A 373 2.46 -5.16 7.51
C THR A 373 2.48 -3.77 8.16
N THR A 374 3.23 -2.82 7.57
CA THR A 374 3.18 -1.40 7.96
C THR A 374 3.05 -0.52 6.73
N GLY A 375 1.95 0.21 6.65
CA GLY A 375 1.65 1.19 5.59
C GLY A 375 0.17 1.22 5.28
N TYR A 376 -0.31 2.40 4.92
CA TYR A 376 -1.74 2.62 4.62
C TYR A 376 -2.16 1.91 3.34
N GLU A 377 -1.28 1.93 2.33
CA GLU A 377 -1.50 1.34 1.02
C GLU A 377 -1.50 -0.19 1.09
N GLU A 378 -0.54 -0.77 1.84
CA GLU A 378 -0.51 -2.21 2.09
C GLU A 378 -1.76 -2.67 2.83
N ALA A 379 -2.24 -1.87 3.79
CA ALA A 379 -3.48 -2.13 4.51
C ALA A 379 -4.71 -2.04 3.60
N ALA A 380 -4.78 -1.00 2.77
CA ALA A 380 -5.87 -0.79 1.82
C ALA A 380 -5.97 -1.93 0.78
N GLY A 381 -4.84 -2.32 0.17
CA GLY A 381 -4.80 -3.42 -0.80
C GLY A 381 -5.25 -4.75 -0.22
N GLN A 382 -4.78 -5.09 1.00
CA GLN A 382 -5.22 -6.29 1.70
C GLN A 382 -6.71 -6.20 2.08
N GLY A 383 -7.14 -5.05 2.62
CA GLY A 383 -8.53 -4.82 3.00
C GLY A 383 -9.49 -5.00 1.83
N LEU A 384 -9.17 -4.38 0.70
CA LEU A 384 -9.96 -4.50 -0.52
C LEU A 384 -10.09 -5.96 -0.97
N LEU A 385 -8.98 -6.70 -1.04
CA LEU A 385 -8.98 -8.12 -1.43
C LEU A 385 -9.75 -9.00 -0.43
N ALA A 386 -9.57 -8.78 0.87
CA ALA A 386 -10.30 -9.51 1.90
C ALA A 386 -11.81 -9.24 1.86
N GLY A 387 -12.22 -7.99 1.65
CA GLY A 387 -13.63 -7.61 1.50
C GLY A 387 -14.28 -8.22 0.27
N ILE A 388 -13.58 -8.22 -0.87
CA ILE A 388 -14.02 -8.91 -2.10
C ILE A 388 -14.23 -10.40 -1.82
N ASN A 389 -13.24 -11.05 -1.20
CA ASN A 389 -13.30 -12.49 -0.96
C ASN A 389 -14.34 -12.87 0.11
N ALA A 390 -14.57 -12.04 1.11
CA ALA A 390 -15.66 -12.21 2.07
C ALA A 390 -17.03 -12.16 1.39
N ALA A 391 -17.24 -11.20 0.47
CA ALA A 391 -18.48 -11.10 -0.29
C ALA A 391 -18.67 -12.28 -1.26
N LEU A 392 -17.60 -12.68 -1.99
CA LEU A 392 -17.62 -13.86 -2.87
C LEU A 392 -17.98 -15.13 -2.09
N LYS A 393 -17.38 -15.34 -0.92
CA LYS A 393 -17.70 -16.46 -0.06
C LYS A 393 -19.18 -16.49 0.33
N CYS A 394 -19.73 -15.35 0.72
CA CYS A 394 -21.15 -15.24 1.07
C CYS A 394 -22.10 -15.49 -0.12
N SER A 395 -21.68 -15.19 -1.34
CA SER A 395 -22.46 -15.44 -2.56
C SER A 395 -22.19 -16.81 -3.20
N GLY A 396 -21.29 -17.63 -2.65
CA GLY A 396 -20.90 -18.92 -3.22
C GLY A 396 -19.99 -18.80 -4.46
N GLY A 397 -19.34 -17.65 -4.64
CA GLY A 397 -18.39 -17.40 -5.73
C GLY A 397 -16.99 -17.98 -5.43
N GLU A 398 -16.19 -18.14 -6.48
CA GLU A 398 -14.79 -18.52 -6.35
C GLU A 398 -13.95 -17.35 -5.80
N ALA A 399 -12.98 -17.66 -4.94
CA ALA A 399 -12.11 -16.66 -4.36
C ALA A 399 -11.24 -15.96 -5.42
N LEU A 400 -11.15 -14.63 -5.34
CA LEU A 400 -10.23 -13.85 -6.14
C LEU A 400 -8.82 -13.96 -5.55
N THR A 401 -7.87 -14.32 -6.39
CA THR A 401 -6.43 -14.22 -6.11
C THR A 401 -5.78 -13.37 -7.20
N LEU A 402 -4.88 -12.50 -6.79
CA LEU A 402 -4.08 -11.69 -7.73
C LEU A 402 -2.68 -12.28 -7.81
N HIS A 403 -2.19 -12.47 -9.03
CA HIS A 403 -0.86 -13.00 -9.28
C HIS A 403 0.20 -11.90 -9.18
N ARG A 404 1.48 -12.30 -9.01
CA ARG A 404 2.63 -11.40 -8.87
C ARG A 404 2.94 -10.58 -10.13
N ASP A 405 2.49 -11.02 -11.27
CA ASP A 405 2.59 -10.33 -12.58
C ASP A 405 1.36 -9.49 -12.91
N GLU A 406 0.29 -9.59 -12.12
CA GLU A 406 -0.94 -8.82 -12.29
C GLU A 406 -0.99 -7.57 -11.41
N ALA A 407 -0.47 -7.65 -10.16
CA ALA A 407 -0.57 -6.54 -9.22
C ALA A 407 0.53 -6.55 -8.14
N TYR A 408 0.95 -5.36 -7.67
CA TYR A 408 1.72 -5.22 -6.42
C TYR A 408 0.94 -5.78 -5.22
N ILE A 409 -0.40 -5.68 -5.22
CA ILE A 409 -1.25 -6.33 -4.22
C ILE A 409 -1.05 -7.85 -4.26
N GLY A 410 -0.92 -8.44 -5.44
CA GLY A 410 -0.61 -9.86 -5.60
C GLY A 410 0.78 -10.22 -5.06
N VAL A 411 1.81 -9.40 -5.35
CA VAL A 411 3.15 -9.57 -4.77
C VAL A 411 3.12 -9.49 -3.25
N LEU A 412 2.42 -8.50 -2.69
CA LEU A 412 2.24 -8.31 -1.25
C LEU A 412 1.64 -9.54 -0.58
N VAL A 413 0.51 -10.01 -1.09
CA VAL A 413 -0.23 -11.12 -0.48
C VAL A 413 0.55 -12.43 -0.61
N ASP A 414 1.15 -12.69 -1.77
CA ASP A 414 1.98 -13.87 -1.97
C ASP A 414 3.20 -13.89 -1.04
N ASP A 415 3.92 -12.76 -0.88
CA ASP A 415 5.03 -12.67 0.08
C ASP A 415 4.55 -12.96 1.52
N LEU A 416 3.41 -12.41 1.95
CA LEU A 416 2.88 -12.61 3.30
C LEU A 416 2.54 -14.08 3.57
N VAL A 417 1.76 -14.72 2.69
CA VAL A 417 1.21 -16.05 2.97
C VAL A 417 2.21 -17.18 2.69
N THR A 418 3.25 -16.93 1.87
CA THR A 418 4.26 -17.93 1.52
C THR A 418 5.56 -17.79 2.31
N LYS A 419 6.01 -16.56 2.58
CA LYS A 419 7.28 -16.29 3.26
C LYS A 419 7.09 -15.97 4.74
N GLY A 420 5.88 -15.48 5.12
CA GLY A 420 5.66 -14.93 6.45
C GLY A 420 6.39 -13.60 6.66
N VAL A 421 6.46 -13.16 7.91
CA VAL A 421 7.09 -11.89 8.31
C VAL A 421 7.90 -12.07 9.58
N ASP A 422 9.19 -11.75 9.49
CA ASP A 422 10.09 -11.70 10.65
C ASP A 422 10.18 -10.28 11.23
N GLU A 423 9.92 -9.27 10.40
CA GLU A 423 9.87 -7.85 10.73
C GLU A 423 8.64 -7.21 10.07
N PRO A 424 8.16 -6.04 10.51
CA PRO A 424 7.04 -5.36 9.86
C PRO A 424 7.26 -5.20 8.36
N TYR A 425 6.47 -5.91 7.57
CA TYR A 425 6.59 -5.93 6.11
C TYR A 425 6.25 -4.58 5.50
N ARG A 426 7.05 -4.16 4.53
CA ARG A 426 6.79 -3.02 3.64
C ARG A 426 6.99 -3.41 2.20
N MET A 427 6.14 -2.87 1.32
CA MET A 427 6.32 -3.02 -0.11
C MET A 427 7.41 -2.09 -0.63
N PHE A 428 8.26 -2.65 -1.50
CA PHE A 428 9.28 -1.94 -2.29
C PHE A 428 9.24 -2.44 -3.72
N THR A 429 9.70 -1.59 -4.65
CA THR A 429 9.78 -2.00 -6.06
C THR A 429 10.71 -3.19 -6.29
N SER A 430 11.70 -3.39 -5.41
CA SER A 430 12.63 -4.55 -5.48
C SER A 430 11.96 -5.90 -5.19
N ARG A 431 10.76 -5.90 -4.58
CA ARG A 431 10.02 -7.14 -4.30
C ARG A 431 9.23 -7.65 -5.52
N ALA A 432 8.96 -6.78 -6.48
CA ALA A 432 8.27 -7.14 -7.71
C ALA A 432 9.28 -7.51 -8.81
N GLU A 433 9.13 -8.69 -9.38
CA GLU A 433 9.94 -9.19 -10.48
C GLU A 433 9.57 -8.50 -11.79
N TYR A 434 8.27 -8.29 -12.04
CA TYR A 434 7.69 -7.82 -13.31
C TYR A 434 7.34 -6.32 -13.28
N ARG A 435 8.26 -5.46 -12.82
CA ARG A 435 7.98 -4.04 -12.55
C ARG A 435 7.46 -3.26 -13.76
N ILE A 436 7.91 -3.59 -14.98
CA ILE A 436 7.46 -2.91 -16.19
C ILE A 436 6.00 -3.26 -16.53
N LEU A 437 5.51 -4.40 -16.09
CA LEU A 437 4.10 -4.77 -16.22
C LEU A 437 3.23 -4.08 -15.15
N LEU A 438 3.80 -3.81 -13.96
CA LEU A 438 3.08 -3.33 -12.77
C LEU A 438 3.21 -1.81 -12.57
N ARG A 439 3.22 -1.04 -13.65
CA ARG A 439 3.36 0.43 -13.59
C ARG A 439 2.14 1.09 -12.94
N GLN A 440 2.34 2.28 -12.37
CA GLN A 440 1.25 3.06 -11.77
C GLN A 440 0.27 3.60 -12.83
N ASP A 441 0.75 3.86 -14.06
CA ASP A 441 -0.03 4.42 -15.16
C ASP A 441 -1.03 3.42 -15.78
N ASN A 442 -0.72 2.11 -15.71
CA ASN A 442 -1.51 1.04 -16.32
C ASN A 442 -2.32 0.20 -15.33
N ALA A 443 -2.43 0.60 -14.07
CA ALA A 443 -3.18 -0.18 -13.07
C ALA A 443 -4.66 -0.36 -13.46
N ASP A 444 -5.27 0.65 -14.07
CA ASP A 444 -6.63 0.56 -14.59
C ASP A 444 -6.77 -0.48 -15.71
N ALA A 445 -5.84 -0.52 -16.65
CA ALA A 445 -5.85 -1.50 -17.74
C ALA A 445 -5.77 -2.96 -17.23
N ARG A 446 -5.00 -3.18 -16.15
CA ARG A 446 -4.84 -4.51 -15.52
C ARG A 446 -6.04 -4.92 -14.66
N LEU A 447 -6.60 -4.00 -13.86
CA LEU A 447 -7.47 -4.35 -12.73
C LEU A 447 -8.91 -3.85 -12.85
N THR A 448 -9.20 -2.80 -13.63
CA THR A 448 -10.58 -2.34 -13.83
C THR A 448 -11.47 -3.40 -14.51
N PRO A 449 -10.99 -4.25 -15.46
CA PRO A 449 -11.78 -5.36 -15.96
C PRO A 449 -12.26 -6.33 -14.86
N ILE A 450 -11.40 -6.58 -13.87
CA ILE A 450 -11.72 -7.43 -12.71
C ILE A 450 -12.81 -6.77 -11.86
N SER A 451 -12.63 -5.50 -11.50
CA SER A 451 -13.60 -4.77 -10.67
C SER A 451 -14.95 -4.57 -11.36
N SER A 452 -14.96 -4.39 -12.69
CA SER A 452 -16.19 -4.32 -13.48
C SER A 452 -16.96 -5.65 -13.47
N ARG A 453 -16.26 -6.77 -13.70
CA ARG A 453 -16.84 -8.12 -13.61
C ARG A 453 -17.44 -8.41 -12.23
N LEU A 454 -16.78 -7.97 -11.18
CA LEU A 454 -17.22 -8.13 -9.79
C LEU A 454 -18.25 -7.08 -9.35
N ARG A 455 -18.61 -6.13 -10.20
CA ARG A 455 -19.56 -5.03 -9.92
C ARG A 455 -19.12 -4.09 -8.78
N ILE A 456 -17.83 -4.01 -8.52
CA ILE A 456 -17.25 -3.05 -7.58
C ILE A 456 -17.07 -1.70 -8.28
N ALA A 457 -16.57 -1.73 -9.52
CA ALA A 457 -16.45 -0.55 -10.35
C ALA A 457 -17.83 0.03 -10.70
N THR A 458 -17.96 1.34 -10.60
CA THR A 458 -19.14 2.05 -11.08
C THR A 458 -19.21 2.01 -12.62
N PRO A 459 -20.41 2.13 -13.22
CA PRO A 459 -20.54 2.27 -14.68
C PRO A 459 -19.70 3.42 -15.24
N GLU A 460 -19.59 4.52 -14.50
CA GLU A 460 -18.76 5.67 -14.86
C GLU A 460 -17.26 5.28 -14.92
N ARG A 461 -16.73 4.55 -13.94
CA ARG A 461 -15.33 4.06 -13.93
C ARG A 461 -15.07 3.17 -15.14
N THR A 462 -15.95 2.23 -15.41
CA THR A 462 -15.84 1.32 -16.56
C THR A 462 -15.81 2.11 -17.87
N SER A 463 -16.72 3.05 -18.06
CA SER A 463 -16.79 3.89 -19.27
C SER A 463 -15.54 4.76 -19.46
N ILE A 464 -15.01 5.34 -18.37
CA ILE A 464 -13.78 6.14 -18.41
C ILE A 464 -12.58 5.28 -18.81
N TRP A 465 -12.46 4.09 -18.23
CA TRP A 465 -11.40 3.13 -18.59
C TRP A 465 -11.50 2.68 -20.05
N GLU A 466 -12.66 2.26 -20.52
CA GLU A 466 -12.87 1.83 -21.91
C GLU A 466 -12.52 2.94 -22.90
N LYS A 467 -12.94 4.18 -22.62
CA LYS A 467 -12.61 5.34 -23.45
C LYS A 467 -11.10 5.62 -23.46
N LYS A 468 -10.45 5.57 -22.28
CA LYS A 468 -9.00 5.77 -22.17
C LYS A 468 -8.24 4.73 -22.98
N GLN A 469 -8.60 3.44 -22.83
CA GLN A 469 -7.94 2.35 -23.57
C GLN A 469 -8.11 2.51 -25.07
N LYS A 470 -9.32 2.79 -25.54
CA LYS A 470 -9.58 3.06 -26.96
C LYS A 470 -8.71 4.20 -27.51
N ASN A 471 -8.59 5.29 -26.76
CA ASN A 471 -7.80 6.45 -27.18
C ASN A 471 -6.28 6.15 -27.21
N ILE A 472 -5.79 5.34 -26.27
CA ILE A 472 -4.40 4.83 -26.27
C ILE A 472 -4.15 4.00 -27.53
N ASP A 473 -5.03 3.05 -27.84
CA ASP A 473 -4.92 2.19 -29.01
C ASP A 473 -4.97 3.00 -30.31
N GLU A 474 -5.74 4.09 -30.35
CA GLU A 474 -5.84 5.01 -31.48
C GLU A 474 -4.51 5.74 -31.74
N ILE A 475 -3.84 6.26 -30.70
CA ILE A 475 -2.49 6.85 -30.83
C ILE A 475 -1.48 5.81 -31.31
N ILE A 476 -1.47 4.62 -30.72
CA ILE A 476 -0.55 3.53 -31.09
C ILE A 476 -0.75 3.16 -32.57
N SER A 477 -1.99 2.96 -32.97
CA SER A 477 -2.34 2.66 -34.36
C SER A 477 -1.92 3.78 -35.33
N PHE A 478 -2.16 5.04 -34.94
CA PHE A 478 -1.73 6.20 -35.71
C PHE A 478 -0.20 6.19 -35.91
N CYS A 479 0.57 6.01 -34.84
CA CYS A 479 2.04 6.00 -34.92
C CYS A 479 2.58 4.87 -35.80
N HIS A 480 2.01 3.68 -35.73
CA HIS A 480 2.40 2.54 -36.56
C HIS A 480 2.06 2.70 -38.05
N ASN A 481 1.04 3.50 -38.36
CA ASN A 481 0.58 3.66 -39.74
C ASN A 481 1.02 4.93 -40.43
N TYR A 482 1.33 6.00 -39.67
CA TYR A 482 1.67 7.32 -40.19
C TYR A 482 3.05 7.34 -40.87
N PRO A 483 3.15 7.62 -42.20
CA PRO A 483 4.43 7.67 -42.89
C PRO A 483 5.11 9.03 -42.67
N ILE A 484 6.39 9.00 -42.36
CA ILE A 484 7.24 10.19 -42.24
C ILE A 484 8.00 10.45 -43.52
N LYS A 485 7.93 11.69 -44.02
CA LYS A 485 8.67 12.16 -45.21
C LYS A 485 9.94 12.88 -44.77
N ILE A 486 11.08 12.56 -45.42
CA ILE A 486 12.43 13.05 -45.07
C ILE A 486 12.51 14.58 -45.10
N ASP A 487 11.94 15.17 -46.17
CA ASP A 487 12.13 16.61 -46.48
C ASP A 487 11.55 17.55 -45.40
N ARG A 488 10.64 17.06 -44.57
CA ARG A 488 9.97 17.86 -43.53
C ARG A 488 10.52 17.62 -42.13
N ILE A 489 11.03 16.43 -41.85
CA ILE A 489 11.34 16.02 -40.48
C ILE A 489 12.81 16.17 -40.13
N ASN A 490 13.75 16.17 -41.11
CA ASN A 490 15.18 16.16 -40.80
C ASN A 490 15.65 17.42 -40.08
N ALA A 491 15.15 18.61 -40.44
CA ALA A 491 15.47 19.86 -39.74
C ALA A 491 15.04 19.78 -38.24
N PHE A 492 13.86 19.26 -37.98
CA PHE A 492 13.36 19.03 -36.61
C PHE A 492 14.23 18.00 -35.85
N LEU A 493 14.63 16.91 -36.50
CA LEU A 493 15.49 15.88 -35.89
C LEU A 493 16.85 16.46 -35.50
N GLU A 494 17.48 17.26 -36.37
CA GLU A 494 18.75 17.93 -36.10
C GLU A 494 18.63 18.93 -34.93
N GLN A 495 17.55 19.70 -34.88
CA GLN A 495 17.27 20.64 -33.79
C GLN A 495 17.16 19.91 -32.42
N HIS A 496 16.66 18.67 -32.41
CA HIS A 496 16.51 17.85 -31.21
C HIS A 496 17.65 16.84 -31.02
N ASN A 497 18.82 17.05 -31.65
CA ASN A 497 19.98 16.17 -31.55
C ASN A 497 19.71 14.72 -31.93
N SER A 498 18.73 14.47 -32.81
CA SER A 498 18.40 13.15 -33.33
C SER A 498 18.97 12.94 -34.73
N THR A 499 19.38 11.72 -35.05
CA THR A 499 20.01 11.40 -36.34
C THR A 499 19.02 11.62 -37.48
N PRO A 500 19.37 12.40 -38.53
CA PRO A 500 18.54 12.59 -39.72
C PRO A 500 18.19 11.28 -40.43
N LEU A 501 17.02 11.22 -41.02
CA LEU A 501 16.56 10.06 -41.79
C LEU A 501 17.23 10.03 -43.17
N GLN A 502 17.68 8.86 -43.59
CA GLN A 502 18.14 8.58 -44.96
C GLN A 502 17.03 8.01 -45.87
N ARG A 503 15.97 7.44 -45.26
CA ARG A 503 14.81 6.88 -45.92
C ARG A 503 13.55 7.15 -45.12
N GLY A 504 12.38 7.17 -45.77
CA GLY A 504 11.11 7.29 -45.08
C GLY A 504 10.89 6.13 -44.10
N CYS A 505 10.25 6.43 -42.99
CA CYS A 505 9.92 5.46 -41.93
C CYS A 505 8.50 5.72 -41.41
N LYS A 506 8.05 4.94 -40.43
CA LYS A 506 6.82 5.20 -39.69
C LYS A 506 7.10 6.12 -38.49
N LEU A 507 6.07 6.80 -38.01
CA LEU A 507 6.20 7.67 -36.82
C LEU A 507 6.67 6.88 -35.59
N PHE A 508 6.24 5.64 -35.44
CA PHE A 508 6.70 4.72 -34.41
C PHE A 508 8.24 4.60 -34.37
N ASP A 509 8.90 4.50 -35.54
CA ASP A 509 10.36 4.34 -35.63
C ASP A 509 11.11 5.59 -35.11
N LEU A 510 10.49 6.76 -35.16
CA LEU A 510 11.02 7.99 -34.55
C LEU A 510 10.75 8.03 -33.06
N LEU A 511 9.51 7.69 -32.66
CA LEU A 511 9.11 7.76 -31.26
C LEU A 511 9.95 6.87 -30.33
N VAL A 512 10.40 5.71 -30.79
CA VAL A 512 11.25 4.81 -29.97
C VAL A 512 12.65 5.34 -29.72
N ARG A 513 13.06 6.46 -30.36
CA ARG A 513 14.33 7.11 -30.09
C ARG A 513 14.29 7.81 -28.72
N PRO A 514 15.36 7.69 -27.90
CA PRO A 514 15.36 8.23 -26.52
C PRO A 514 15.11 9.74 -26.44
N GLU A 515 15.62 10.51 -27.40
CA GLU A 515 15.55 11.97 -27.42
C GLU A 515 14.19 12.54 -27.88
N LEU A 516 13.33 11.73 -28.47
CA LEU A 516 12.03 12.15 -28.98
C LEU A 516 10.89 11.64 -28.07
N ASN A 517 9.80 12.38 -28.02
CA ASN A 517 8.56 12.00 -27.32
C ASN A 517 7.33 12.47 -28.11
N LEU A 518 6.13 12.01 -27.71
CA LEU A 518 4.89 12.37 -28.43
C LEU A 518 4.63 13.88 -28.39
N SER A 519 4.94 14.56 -27.30
CA SER A 519 4.75 16.02 -27.17
C SER A 519 5.57 16.75 -28.21
N LEU A 520 6.89 16.50 -28.30
CA LEU A 520 7.78 17.11 -29.29
C LEU A 520 7.33 16.78 -30.72
N LEU A 521 7.00 15.51 -30.99
CA LEU A 521 6.56 15.11 -32.33
C LEU A 521 5.21 15.73 -32.72
N SER A 522 4.36 16.05 -31.76
CA SER A 522 3.08 16.74 -32.02
C SER A 522 3.25 18.21 -32.38
N GLU A 523 4.38 18.85 -32.02
CA GLU A 523 4.69 20.21 -32.46
C GLU A 523 4.98 20.29 -33.96
N GLU A 524 5.55 19.21 -34.53
CA GLU A 524 5.90 19.13 -35.95
C GLU A 524 4.84 18.44 -36.80
N ILE A 525 3.97 17.59 -36.20
CA ILE A 525 2.99 16.77 -36.93
C ILE A 525 1.57 17.18 -36.52
N ASP A 526 0.97 18.14 -37.26
CA ASP A 526 -0.37 18.67 -37.00
C ASP A 526 -1.44 17.60 -36.77
N LYS A 527 -1.43 16.53 -37.58
CA LYS A 527 -2.41 15.43 -37.43
C LYS A 527 -2.27 14.66 -36.12
N LEU A 528 -1.04 14.55 -35.58
CA LEU A 528 -0.81 13.94 -34.26
C LEU A 528 -1.34 14.85 -33.17
N LYS A 529 -1.08 16.15 -33.30
CA LYS A 529 -1.57 17.18 -32.37
C LYS A 529 -3.09 17.20 -32.34
N GLU A 530 -3.74 17.26 -33.50
CA GLU A 530 -5.20 17.22 -33.61
C GLU A 530 -5.80 15.97 -32.93
N LEU A 531 -5.17 14.80 -33.14
CA LEU A 531 -5.57 13.56 -32.52
C LEU A 531 -5.47 13.64 -31.00
N ILE A 532 -4.30 14.03 -30.46
CA ILE A 532 -4.09 14.15 -29.02
C ILE A 532 -5.05 15.17 -28.40
N ASP A 533 -5.21 16.36 -29.02
CA ASP A 533 -6.09 17.41 -28.53
C ASP A 533 -7.57 17.00 -28.51
N SER A 534 -7.99 16.06 -29.36
CA SER A 534 -9.35 15.54 -29.39
C SER A 534 -9.77 14.77 -28.14
N PHE A 535 -8.79 14.33 -27.31
CA PHE A 535 -9.06 13.55 -26.09
C PHE A 535 -9.41 14.41 -24.86
N GLY A 536 -9.38 15.74 -25.00
CA GLY A 536 -9.81 16.69 -23.94
C GLY A 536 -8.89 16.69 -22.73
N ASP A 537 -9.47 16.81 -21.53
CA ASP A 537 -8.73 17.01 -20.28
C ASP A 537 -7.77 15.88 -19.88
N LYS A 538 -7.92 14.69 -20.47
CA LYS A 538 -7.06 13.53 -20.20
C LYS A 538 -6.00 13.29 -21.28
N LYS A 539 -5.84 14.20 -22.23
CA LYS A 539 -4.94 14.04 -23.37
C LYS A 539 -3.50 13.74 -22.99
N GLU A 540 -2.98 14.39 -21.95
CA GLU A 540 -1.61 14.20 -21.47
C GLU A 540 -1.41 12.82 -20.86
N GLU A 541 -2.33 12.37 -19.99
CA GLU A 541 -2.32 11.03 -19.39
C GLU A 541 -2.39 9.93 -20.47
N ILE A 542 -3.25 10.12 -21.48
CA ILE A 542 -3.43 9.17 -22.59
C ILE A 542 -2.18 9.12 -23.46
N ALA A 543 -1.61 10.29 -23.82
CA ALA A 543 -0.41 10.36 -24.64
C ALA A 543 0.80 9.75 -23.91
N GLU A 544 1.00 10.05 -22.62
CA GLU A 544 2.06 9.46 -21.81
C GLU A 544 1.94 7.93 -21.74
N ALA A 545 0.74 7.39 -21.51
CA ALA A 545 0.50 5.95 -21.48
C ALA A 545 0.79 5.28 -22.84
N ALA A 546 0.34 5.87 -23.94
CA ALA A 546 0.62 5.37 -25.30
C ALA A 546 2.13 5.40 -25.63
N GLU A 547 2.82 6.47 -25.24
CA GLU A 547 4.27 6.59 -25.43
C GLU A 547 5.03 5.50 -24.67
N ILE A 548 4.68 5.26 -23.40
CA ILE A 548 5.30 4.21 -22.58
C ILE A 548 5.09 2.83 -23.20
N GLU A 549 3.86 2.50 -23.63
CA GLU A 549 3.55 1.23 -24.28
C GLU A 549 4.41 1.02 -25.54
N MET A 550 4.59 2.04 -26.37
CA MET A 550 5.38 1.96 -27.59
C MET A 550 6.90 1.88 -27.32
N LYS A 551 7.42 2.76 -26.50
CA LYS A 551 8.88 2.83 -26.21
C LYS A 551 9.39 1.58 -25.47
N TYR A 552 8.58 1.02 -24.60
CA TYR A 552 8.96 -0.15 -23.80
C TYR A 552 8.38 -1.46 -24.31
N SER A 553 7.78 -1.49 -25.51
CA SER A 553 7.10 -2.66 -26.09
C SER A 553 7.96 -3.94 -26.05
N GLY A 554 9.24 -3.85 -26.43
CA GLY A 554 10.15 -5.00 -26.42
C GLY A 554 10.48 -5.53 -25.02
N TYR A 555 10.52 -4.65 -24.01
CA TYR A 555 10.72 -5.05 -22.61
C TYR A 555 9.43 -5.66 -22.04
N ILE A 556 8.28 -5.06 -22.33
CA ILE A 556 6.96 -5.53 -21.90
C ILE A 556 6.70 -6.94 -22.43
N GLU A 557 6.97 -7.18 -23.72
CA GLU A 557 6.79 -8.49 -24.33
C GLU A 557 7.70 -9.55 -23.70
N ARG A 558 8.97 -9.23 -23.43
CA ARG A 558 9.91 -10.14 -22.76
C ARG A 558 9.45 -10.49 -21.36
N GLU A 559 8.99 -9.51 -20.58
CA GLU A 559 8.49 -9.75 -19.22
C GLU A 559 7.22 -10.58 -19.22
N LYS A 560 6.30 -10.37 -20.17
CA LYS A 560 5.11 -11.22 -20.37
C LYS A 560 5.48 -12.67 -20.59
N GLN A 561 6.43 -12.95 -21.49
CA GLN A 561 6.91 -14.32 -21.75
C GLN A 561 7.55 -14.96 -20.52
N LEU A 562 8.27 -14.20 -19.69
CA LEU A 562 8.80 -14.69 -18.42
C LEU A 562 7.70 -15.01 -17.42
N ALA A 563 6.70 -14.12 -17.29
CA ALA A 563 5.55 -14.32 -16.44
C ALA A 563 4.74 -15.57 -16.83
N GLU A 564 4.49 -15.78 -18.12
CA GLU A 564 3.80 -16.98 -18.62
C GLU A 564 4.54 -18.29 -18.25
N LYS A 565 5.87 -18.29 -18.31
CA LYS A 565 6.66 -19.46 -17.89
C LYS A 565 6.47 -19.75 -16.40
N MET A 566 6.45 -18.71 -15.57
CA MET A 566 6.23 -18.86 -14.12
C MET A 566 4.80 -19.30 -13.81
N GLN A 567 3.80 -18.77 -14.52
CA GLN A 567 2.40 -19.20 -14.37
C GLN A 567 2.21 -20.69 -14.67
N ARG A 568 2.99 -21.28 -15.58
CA ARG A 568 2.97 -22.73 -15.81
C ARG A 568 3.40 -23.52 -14.57
N LEU A 569 4.34 -23.02 -13.77
CA LEU A 569 4.72 -23.63 -12.48
C LEU A 569 3.61 -23.43 -11.43
N GLU A 570 2.92 -22.30 -11.44
CA GLU A 570 1.74 -22.06 -10.59
C GLU A 570 0.58 -23.00 -10.92
N ALA A 571 0.40 -23.35 -12.19
CA ALA A 571 -0.63 -24.31 -12.60
C ALA A 571 -0.37 -25.74 -12.10
N ILE A 572 0.86 -26.08 -11.73
CA ILE A 572 1.22 -27.39 -11.20
C ILE A 572 0.89 -27.44 -9.71
N LYS A 573 -0.29 -28.01 -9.41
CA LYS A 573 -0.78 -28.20 -8.03
C LYS A 573 -0.03 -29.35 -7.36
N ILE A 574 0.44 -29.11 -6.15
CA ILE A 574 0.94 -30.15 -5.25
C ILE A 574 -0.29 -30.79 -4.59
N LYS A 575 -0.68 -31.94 -5.09
CA LYS A 575 -1.87 -32.66 -4.60
C LYS A 575 -1.51 -33.58 -3.44
N GLY A 576 -2.28 -33.53 -2.37
CA GLY A 576 -2.13 -34.41 -1.19
C GLY A 576 -1.17 -33.84 -0.13
N ASN A 577 -1.18 -34.44 1.04
CA ASN A 577 -0.17 -34.16 2.08
C ASN A 577 1.13 -34.85 1.71
N PHE A 578 2.03 -34.11 1.04
CA PHE A 578 3.40 -34.60 0.84
C PHE A 578 4.10 -34.64 2.19
N ASN A 579 4.62 -35.79 2.55
CA ASN A 579 5.56 -35.89 3.67
C ASN A 579 6.96 -35.49 3.17
N TYR A 580 7.24 -34.19 3.16
CA TYR A 580 8.52 -33.65 2.68
C TYR A 580 9.72 -34.15 3.51
N GLU A 581 9.52 -34.53 4.77
CA GLU A 581 10.56 -35.03 5.66
C GLU A 581 11.16 -36.35 5.16
N GLU A 582 10.37 -37.18 4.50
CA GLU A 582 10.80 -38.48 3.95
C GLU A 582 11.48 -38.39 2.57
N ILE A 583 11.47 -37.23 1.93
CA ILE A 583 12.07 -37.03 0.60
C ILE A 583 13.58 -36.74 0.74
N ASN A 584 14.37 -37.78 0.77
CA ASN A 584 15.83 -37.67 0.97
C ASN A 584 16.58 -36.91 -0.14
N SER A 585 16.00 -36.76 -1.33
CA SER A 585 16.59 -36.03 -2.46
C SER A 585 16.38 -34.50 -2.36
N LEU A 586 15.57 -34.00 -1.41
CA LEU A 586 15.47 -32.60 -1.08
C LEU A 586 16.57 -32.19 -0.08
N SER A 587 17.02 -30.94 -0.17
CA SER A 587 17.91 -30.36 0.84
C SER A 587 17.24 -30.34 2.22
N THR A 588 18.04 -30.38 3.30
CA THR A 588 17.49 -30.36 4.68
C THR A 588 16.68 -29.11 4.93
N GLU A 589 17.13 -27.94 4.46
CA GLU A 589 16.43 -26.67 4.59
C GLU A 589 15.12 -26.69 3.80
N ALA A 590 15.12 -27.16 2.55
CA ALA A 590 13.91 -27.28 1.74
C ALA A 590 12.87 -28.20 2.41
N ARG A 591 13.28 -29.36 2.95
CA ARG A 591 12.39 -30.26 3.68
C ARG A 591 11.68 -29.56 4.85
N GLN A 592 12.45 -28.89 5.70
CA GLN A 592 11.90 -28.15 6.86
C GLN A 592 10.94 -27.05 6.44
N LYS A 593 11.31 -26.24 5.45
CA LYS A 593 10.50 -25.12 4.95
C LYS A 593 9.22 -25.60 4.26
N LEU A 594 9.32 -26.59 3.39
CA LEU A 594 8.17 -27.18 2.69
C LEU A 594 7.18 -27.86 3.67
N THR A 595 7.70 -28.56 4.69
CA THR A 595 6.87 -29.15 5.76
C THR A 595 6.14 -28.07 6.55
N ALA A 596 6.81 -26.98 6.90
CA ALA A 596 6.21 -25.90 7.69
C ALA A 596 5.16 -25.10 6.91
N LEU A 597 5.42 -24.82 5.62
CA LEU A 597 4.60 -23.90 4.81
C LEU A 597 3.55 -24.62 3.96
N GLN A 598 3.74 -25.91 3.66
CA GLN A 598 2.81 -26.73 2.85
C GLN A 598 2.32 -26.00 1.58
N PRO A 599 3.20 -25.66 0.62
CA PRO A 599 2.82 -24.94 -0.58
C PRO A 599 1.82 -25.76 -1.40
N THR A 600 0.84 -25.09 -2.01
CA THR A 600 -0.20 -25.73 -2.81
C THR A 600 0.15 -25.85 -4.30
N THR A 601 1.17 -25.11 -4.75
CA THR A 601 1.68 -25.13 -6.12
C THR A 601 3.20 -25.21 -6.16
N LEU A 602 3.73 -25.68 -7.29
CA LEU A 602 5.17 -25.73 -7.49
C LEU A 602 5.80 -24.34 -7.59
N GLY A 603 5.07 -23.37 -8.15
CA GLY A 603 5.48 -21.96 -8.18
C GLY A 603 5.62 -21.38 -6.77
N GLN A 604 4.67 -21.66 -5.86
CA GLN A 604 4.81 -21.26 -4.45
C GLN A 604 6.04 -21.90 -3.80
N ALA A 605 6.24 -23.20 -4.02
CA ALA A 605 7.42 -23.90 -3.50
C ALA A 605 8.74 -23.26 -3.97
N SER A 606 8.82 -22.83 -5.22
CA SER A 606 10.03 -22.22 -5.81
C SER A 606 10.37 -20.84 -5.22
N ARG A 607 9.41 -20.15 -4.60
CA ARG A 607 9.62 -18.83 -3.98
C ARG A 607 9.96 -18.89 -2.49
N ILE A 608 9.89 -20.07 -1.88
CA ILE A 608 10.26 -20.25 -0.47
C ILE A 608 11.77 -20.09 -0.31
N PRO A 609 12.25 -19.14 0.52
CA PRO A 609 13.66 -19.00 0.80
C PRO A 609 14.25 -20.32 1.37
N GLY A 610 15.33 -20.80 0.76
CA GLY A 610 15.94 -22.09 1.12
C GLY A 610 15.49 -23.29 0.27
N VAL A 611 14.54 -23.09 -0.65
CA VAL A 611 14.19 -24.08 -1.69
C VAL A 611 14.94 -23.74 -2.97
N SER A 612 15.81 -24.63 -3.40
CA SER A 612 16.67 -24.44 -4.59
C SER A 612 15.99 -24.90 -5.89
N PRO A 613 16.48 -24.47 -7.07
CA PRO A 613 16.01 -25.01 -8.35
C PRO A 613 16.13 -26.52 -8.46
N SER A 614 17.14 -27.13 -7.82
CA SER A 614 17.28 -28.58 -7.76
C SER A 614 16.18 -29.25 -6.94
N ASP A 615 15.79 -28.65 -5.81
CA ASP A 615 14.66 -29.14 -5.01
C ASP A 615 13.34 -29.08 -5.82
N ILE A 616 13.14 -28.02 -6.60
CA ILE A 616 11.99 -27.90 -7.50
C ILE A 616 12.00 -28.98 -8.58
N SER A 617 13.16 -29.31 -9.13
CA SER A 617 13.29 -30.39 -10.12
C SER A 617 12.92 -31.75 -9.49
N VAL A 618 13.34 -32.00 -8.25
CA VAL A 618 12.91 -33.20 -7.50
C VAL A 618 11.39 -33.26 -7.35
N LEU A 619 10.76 -32.15 -6.95
CA LEU A 619 9.31 -32.09 -6.81
C LEU A 619 8.59 -32.31 -8.15
N LEU A 620 9.10 -31.75 -9.27
CA LEU A 620 8.58 -31.99 -10.61
C LEU A 620 8.54 -33.47 -10.96
N VAL A 621 9.65 -34.18 -10.73
CA VAL A 621 9.75 -35.63 -10.99
C VAL A 621 8.76 -36.42 -10.12
N LEU A 622 8.64 -36.07 -8.84
CA LEU A 622 7.69 -36.72 -7.93
C LEU A 622 6.22 -36.47 -8.29
N LEU A 623 5.93 -35.34 -8.94
CA LEU A 623 4.60 -35.01 -9.45
C LEU A 623 4.31 -35.62 -10.85
N GLY A 624 5.26 -36.40 -11.40
CA GLY A 624 5.11 -37.07 -12.69
C GLY A 624 5.14 -36.10 -13.89
N ARG A 625 5.92 -35.04 -13.79
CA ARG A 625 6.06 -33.98 -14.81
C ARG A 625 7.49 -33.86 -15.32
#